data_583d73cc9109bebde84f137dc5eee617
#
_entry.id   583d73cc9109bebde84f137dc5eee617
#
_cell.length_a   1.000
_cell.length_b   1.000
_cell.length_c   1.000
_cell.angle_alpha   90.00
_cell.angle_beta   90.00
_cell.angle_gamma   90.00
#
_symmetry.space_group_name_H-M   'P 1'
#
loop_
_entity.id
_entity.type
_entity.pdbx_description
1 polymer ?
#
loop_
_entity_poly.entity_id
_entity_poly.type
_entity_poly.pdbx_seq_one_letter_code
_entity_poly.pdbx_strand_id
1 'polypeptide(L)'
;LNAVSPLAGIALCAALALAAQAASPTTATMTEDDPYLWLEDVDSPRALDWARARNAETRDALETRPDYAPAYAQLREIYNARDRIPEVVRRGDAFYDFWQDAAHPRGLVRRTTLQGLRAAEVAWETVIDLDALGAAEHENWAWKGMQCLGPAYRRCLVSLSRGGADATVVREFDVVSKRFVEGGFEVPEAKSSVDWIDADTVYVGTDLGPGSLTDSGYPRTVRRWRRGTPLGTTPIVFEGERKDVAVGVSIDMTPGYERTIFQRSVDFFRSKRFLLEGERLVPLDVPDDASVAFLRDTLLLSLRSPLTVGSETFAAGSLLVADADAWLAGQRKAEPLFVPTATRSLASWSATRDHVLLDVLDQVSSRVEEWKKDGSRFVQREVAAPFPGSIGIRALYDPLVDGVPAEAGRLARAATSDGSLAERYLFSYVDFLQPDSLMLGRTGSDAREPLKARAPLFDAAGMHAEQFFATSKDGTRIPYFVLWPKGLGAASARGDAPTLLYGYGGFEVSLPPFYSGGYGSQWVAKGGVLVVANIRGGGEFGPAWHQAAVGANKQKSYDDFIAVAEDLI
;
A
#
# COMPACT_ATOMS: atom_id res chain seq x y z
N LEU A 1 3.88 -13.44 6.40
CA LEU A 1 2.75 -13.19 5.50
C LEU A 1 2.59 -11.69 5.26
N ASN A 2 3.64 -11.07 4.78
CA ASN A 2 3.63 -9.71 4.27
C ASN A 2 3.50 -9.76 2.75
N ALA A 3 2.43 -10.36 2.28
CA ALA A 3 2.02 -10.19 0.91
C ALA A 3 1.11 -8.95 0.81
N VAL A 4 1.64 -7.78 1.14
CA VAL A 4 1.29 -6.65 0.30
C VAL A 4 2.01 -6.97 -1.00
N SER A 5 1.28 -7.57 -1.91
CA SER A 5 1.75 -7.87 -3.25
C SER A 5 2.46 -6.63 -3.79
N PRO A 6 3.66 -6.71 -4.37
CA PRO A 6 4.27 -5.58 -5.06
C PRO A 6 3.35 -4.98 -6.14
N LEU A 7 2.30 -5.68 -6.51
CA LEU A 7 1.22 -5.21 -7.39
C LEU A 7 0.36 -4.07 -6.79
N ALA A 8 0.28 -3.91 -5.46
CA ALA A 8 -0.47 -2.78 -4.89
C ALA A 8 0.27 -1.44 -5.09
N GLY A 9 1.59 -1.45 -5.07
CA GLY A 9 2.40 -0.26 -5.40
C GLY A 9 2.44 0.02 -6.91
N ILE A 10 2.41 -1.01 -7.73
CA ILE A 10 2.37 -0.90 -9.21
C ILE A 10 0.98 -0.42 -9.68
N ALA A 11 -0.09 -0.81 -8.98
CA ALA A 11 -1.44 -0.43 -9.33
C ALA A 11 -1.70 1.09 -9.22
N LEU A 12 -1.05 1.77 -8.28
CA LEU A 12 -1.27 3.22 -8.09
C LEU A 12 -0.65 4.05 -9.23
N CYS A 13 0.49 3.63 -9.79
CA CYS A 13 1.10 4.31 -10.94
C CYS A 13 0.44 3.93 -12.27
N ALA A 14 -0.02 2.67 -12.43
CA ALA A 14 -0.72 2.23 -13.63
C ALA A 14 -2.11 2.87 -13.79
N ALA A 15 -2.77 3.22 -12.68
CA ALA A 15 -4.09 3.86 -12.70
C ALA A 15 -4.07 5.24 -13.39
N LEU A 16 -2.96 5.97 -13.31
CA LEU A 16 -2.81 7.26 -13.99
C LEU A 16 -2.63 7.11 -15.52
N ALA A 17 -2.07 6.00 -15.98
CA ALA A 17 -1.87 5.72 -17.41
C ALA A 17 -3.10 5.05 -18.06
N LEU A 18 -3.88 4.26 -17.32
CA LEU A 18 -5.05 3.52 -17.83
C LEU A 18 -6.34 4.35 -17.90
N ALA A 19 -6.44 5.44 -17.16
CA ALA A 19 -7.58 6.37 -17.28
C ALA A 19 -7.63 7.04 -18.67
N ALA A 20 -6.55 7.01 -19.44
CA ALA A 20 -6.49 7.56 -20.79
C ALA A 20 -6.89 6.59 -21.91
N GLN A 21 -7.03 5.27 -21.65
CA GLN A 21 -7.23 4.26 -22.70
C GLN A 21 -8.52 3.42 -22.63
N ALA A 22 -9.36 3.60 -21.64
CA ALA A 22 -10.60 2.79 -21.48
C ALA A 22 -11.88 3.42 -22.08
N ALA A 23 -11.76 4.42 -22.91
CA ALA A 23 -12.90 4.95 -23.66
C ALA A 23 -12.72 4.62 -25.15
N SER A 24 -13.35 3.54 -25.62
CA SER A 24 -13.66 3.43 -27.05
C SER A 24 -14.55 4.61 -27.43
N PRO A 25 -14.19 5.44 -28.38
CA PRO A 25 -14.97 6.61 -28.73
C PRO A 25 -16.24 6.17 -29.44
N THR A 26 -17.37 6.32 -28.79
CA THR A 26 -18.59 6.65 -29.52
C THR A 26 -18.26 7.99 -30.16
N THR A 27 -18.20 8.04 -31.47
CA THR A 27 -18.05 9.24 -32.28
C THR A 27 -19.16 10.24 -31.95
N ALA A 28 -18.96 11.00 -30.90
CA ALA A 28 -19.57 12.31 -30.76
C ALA A 28 -18.62 13.26 -31.48
N THR A 29 -19.07 13.84 -32.57
CA THR A 29 -18.45 14.96 -33.26
C THR A 29 -18.22 16.09 -32.27
N MET A 30 -17.04 16.06 -31.61
CA MET A 30 -16.51 17.23 -30.91
C MET A 30 -15.73 18.05 -31.94
N THR A 31 -16.45 18.94 -32.62
CA THR A 31 -15.87 20.03 -33.38
C THR A 31 -15.92 21.29 -32.51
N GLU A 32 -15.01 21.39 -31.56
CA GLU A 32 -14.48 22.66 -31.14
C GLU A 32 -12.97 22.45 -31.05
N ASP A 33 -12.23 23.25 -31.83
CA ASP A 33 -10.77 23.20 -31.87
C ASP A 33 -10.24 23.45 -30.46
N ASP A 34 -9.77 22.40 -29.79
CA ASP A 34 -8.98 22.56 -28.58
C ASP A 34 -7.70 23.31 -28.96
N PRO A 35 -7.56 24.60 -28.60
CA PRO A 35 -6.39 25.39 -28.96
C PRO A 35 -5.09 24.91 -28.30
N TYR A 36 -5.19 23.93 -27.39
CA TYR A 36 -4.08 23.37 -26.64
C TYR A 36 -3.76 21.92 -27.00
N LEU A 37 -4.43 21.30 -27.99
CA LEU A 37 -4.18 19.90 -28.39
C LEU A 37 -2.70 19.62 -28.69
N TRP A 38 -1.95 20.62 -29.17
CA TRP A 38 -0.51 20.53 -29.42
C TRP A 38 0.33 20.30 -28.15
N LEU A 39 -0.22 20.49 -26.94
CA LEU A 39 0.45 20.17 -25.67
C LEU A 39 0.52 18.66 -25.42
N GLU A 40 -0.27 17.84 -26.13
CA GLU A 40 -0.20 16.37 -26.04
C GLU A 40 1.13 15.84 -26.59
N ASP A 41 1.81 16.59 -27.47
CA ASP A 41 3.20 16.30 -27.85
C ASP A 41 4.15 16.85 -26.78
N VAL A 42 4.22 16.12 -25.66
CA VAL A 42 4.88 16.54 -24.41
C VAL A 42 6.39 16.81 -24.55
N ASP A 43 7.04 16.20 -25.53
CA ASP A 43 8.47 16.35 -25.79
C ASP A 43 8.78 17.42 -26.85
N SER A 44 7.75 18.00 -27.49
CA SER A 44 7.98 19.03 -28.49
C SER A 44 8.59 20.30 -27.90
N PRO A 45 9.51 20.97 -28.61
CA PRO A 45 10.07 22.25 -28.15
C PRO A 45 8.97 23.29 -27.84
N ARG A 46 7.89 23.31 -28.63
CA ARG A 46 6.76 24.23 -28.44
C ARG A 46 6.04 23.99 -27.11
N ALA A 47 5.73 22.72 -26.76
CA ALA A 47 5.07 22.38 -25.51
C ALA A 47 5.95 22.68 -24.30
N LEU A 48 7.24 22.31 -24.39
CA LEU A 48 8.22 22.59 -23.33
C LEU A 48 8.44 24.08 -23.12
N ASP A 49 8.51 24.88 -24.19
CA ASP A 49 8.69 26.33 -24.08
C ASP A 49 7.47 27.03 -23.48
N TRP A 50 6.27 26.57 -23.85
CA TRP A 50 5.03 27.04 -23.23
C TRP A 50 5.02 26.75 -21.72
N ALA A 51 5.34 25.50 -21.34
CA ALA A 51 5.39 25.12 -19.94
C ALA A 51 6.42 25.93 -19.15
N ARG A 52 7.61 26.19 -19.74
CA ARG A 52 8.65 27.04 -19.13
C ARG A 52 8.17 28.48 -18.95
N ALA A 53 7.47 29.04 -19.95
CA ALA A 53 6.91 30.39 -19.86
C ALA A 53 5.86 30.49 -18.76
N ARG A 54 4.93 29.53 -18.65
CA ARG A 54 3.92 29.50 -17.57
C ARG A 54 4.57 29.32 -16.20
N ASN A 55 5.59 28.48 -16.10
CA ASN A 55 6.37 28.33 -14.87
C ASN A 55 7.05 29.63 -14.45
N ALA A 56 7.61 30.38 -15.39
CA ALA A 56 8.24 31.67 -15.11
C ALA A 56 7.23 32.70 -14.56
N GLU A 57 6.04 32.80 -15.18
CA GLU A 57 4.94 33.66 -14.71
C GLU A 57 4.48 33.27 -13.30
N THR A 58 4.31 31.96 -13.04
CA THR A 58 3.89 31.43 -11.73
C THR A 58 4.95 31.76 -10.66
N ARG A 59 6.23 31.57 -10.96
CA ARG A 59 7.31 31.91 -10.05
C ARG A 59 7.36 33.40 -9.74
N ASP A 60 7.26 34.24 -10.75
CA ASP A 60 7.23 35.68 -10.54
C ASP A 60 6.04 36.11 -9.66
N ALA A 61 4.85 35.54 -9.88
CA ALA A 61 3.65 35.86 -9.12
C ALA A 61 3.69 35.36 -7.67
N LEU A 62 4.32 34.20 -7.40
CA LEU A 62 4.29 33.54 -6.09
C LEU A 62 5.58 33.72 -5.28
N GLU A 63 6.75 33.52 -5.91
CA GLU A 63 8.04 33.51 -5.19
C GLU A 63 8.48 34.90 -4.74
N THR A 64 7.94 35.97 -5.39
CA THR A 64 8.18 37.36 -5.00
C THR A 64 7.35 37.81 -3.80
N ARG A 65 6.38 37.03 -3.36
CA ARG A 65 5.54 37.35 -2.19
C ARG A 65 6.36 37.29 -0.88
N PRO A 66 6.17 38.24 0.04
CA PRO A 66 6.92 38.26 1.31
C PRO A 66 6.76 37.02 2.17
N ASP A 67 5.61 36.34 2.06
CA ASP A 67 5.28 35.14 2.83
C ASP A 67 5.83 33.84 2.23
N TYR A 68 6.28 33.86 0.94
CA TYR A 68 6.77 32.68 0.23
C TYR A 68 8.06 32.09 0.83
N ALA A 69 9.11 32.90 0.94
CA ALA A 69 10.40 32.40 1.40
C ALA A 69 10.38 31.81 2.82
N PRO A 70 9.70 32.44 3.82
CA PRO A 70 9.51 31.84 5.14
C PRO A 70 8.72 30.52 5.09
N ALA A 71 7.64 30.46 4.32
CA ALA A 71 6.82 29.24 4.18
C ALA A 71 7.62 28.12 3.53
N TYR A 72 8.36 28.41 2.45
CA TYR A 72 9.23 27.45 1.78
C TYR A 72 10.31 26.90 2.72
N ALA A 73 10.98 27.76 3.50
CA ALA A 73 12.02 27.36 4.45
C ALA A 73 11.44 26.43 5.53
N GLN A 74 10.27 26.76 6.10
CA GLN A 74 9.60 25.95 7.12
C GLN A 74 9.15 24.60 6.54
N LEU A 75 8.52 24.58 5.37
CA LEU A 75 8.10 23.33 4.72
C LEU A 75 9.31 22.43 4.40
N ARG A 76 10.41 23.04 3.92
CA ARG A 76 11.65 22.31 3.65
C ARG A 76 12.26 21.69 4.92
N GLU A 77 12.18 22.39 6.06
CA GLU A 77 12.58 21.85 7.36
C GLU A 77 11.69 20.67 7.77
N ILE A 78 10.37 20.81 7.66
CA ILE A 78 9.40 19.74 7.93
C ILE A 78 9.65 18.49 7.09
N TYR A 79 9.84 18.65 5.78
CA TYR A 79 10.06 17.51 4.87
C TYR A 79 11.45 16.87 5.01
N ASN A 80 12.44 17.63 5.48
CA ASN A 80 13.79 17.13 5.78
C ASN A 80 13.95 16.65 7.24
N ALA A 81 12.89 16.65 8.03
CA ALA A 81 12.93 16.23 9.44
C ALA A 81 13.47 14.79 9.57
N ARG A 82 14.37 14.58 10.54
CA ARG A 82 15.05 13.30 10.76
C ARG A 82 14.34 12.40 11.78
N ASP A 83 13.33 12.90 12.46
CA ASP A 83 12.53 12.21 13.47
C ASP A 83 11.32 11.45 12.88
N ARG A 84 11.32 11.24 11.57
CA ARG A 84 10.28 10.45 10.90
C ARG A 84 10.29 9.02 11.42
N ILE A 85 9.10 8.45 11.62
CA ILE A 85 8.95 7.05 12.00
C ILE A 85 9.46 6.16 10.85
N PRO A 86 10.40 5.22 11.12
CA PRO A 86 10.87 4.30 10.08
C PRO A 86 9.78 3.27 9.72
N GLU A 87 9.61 3.03 8.43
CA GLU A 87 8.69 2.01 7.91
C GLU A 87 9.40 0.66 7.79
N VAL A 88 9.59 -0.01 8.92
CA VAL A 88 10.40 -1.22 8.97
C VAL A 88 9.67 -2.46 8.47
N VAL A 89 10.39 -3.30 7.73
CA VAL A 89 9.96 -4.64 7.30
C VAL A 89 10.87 -5.67 7.95
N ARG A 90 10.29 -6.62 8.70
CA ARG A 90 11.03 -7.72 9.30
C ARG A 90 11.48 -8.74 8.23
N ARG A 91 12.75 -9.16 8.30
CA ARG A 91 13.30 -10.31 7.58
C ARG A 91 14.20 -11.08 8.55
N GLY A 92 13.72 -12.22 9.03
CA GLY A 92 14.40 -12.93 10.11
C GLY A 92 14.47 -12.11 11.40
N ASP A 93 15.68 -11.86 11.89
CA ASP A 93 15.92 -11.05 13.08
C ASP A 93 16.20 -9.57 12.77
N ALA A 94 16.26 -9.19 11.50
CA ALA A 94 16.54 -7.82 11.07
C ALA A 94 15.28 -7.08 10.65
N PHE A 95 15.28 -5.77 10.89
CA PHE A 95 14.25 -4.82 10.49
C PHE A 95 14.85 -3.88 9.46
N TYR A 96 14.38 -3.96 8.23
CA TYR A 96 14.84 -3.17 7.09
C TYR A 96 13.96 -1.94 6.91
N ASP A 97 14.58 -0.83 6.54
CA ASP A 97 13.94 0.45 6.27
C ASP A 97 14.56 1.09 5.03
N PHE A 98 13.76 1.82 4.27
CA PHE A 98 14.23 2.68 3.21
C PHE A 98 14.14 4.13 3.66
N TRP A 99 15.28 4.81 3.67
CA TRP A 99 15.42 6.13 4.23
C TRP A 99 15.94 7.14 3.20
N GLN A 100 15.32 8.30 3.15
CA GLN A 100 15.78 9.43 2.36
C GLN A 100 15.93 10.68 3.25
N ASP A 101 16.97 11.45 3.04
CA ASP A 101 17.20 12.75 3.67
C ASP A 101 17.99 13.68 2.72
N ALA A 102 18.33 14.87 3.20
CA ALA A 102 19.07 15.84 2.39
C ALA A 102 20.49 15.38 2.01
N ALA A 103 21.10 14.47 2.78
CA ALA A 103 22.41 13.90 2.48
C ALA A 103 22.32 12.70 1.52
N HIS A 104 21.18 12.02 1.52
CA HIS A 104 20.92 10.84 0.70
C HIS A 104 19.59 11.02 -0.05
N PRO A 105 19.50 11.90 -1.04
CA PRO A 105 18.26 12.19 -1.75
C PRO A 105 17.75 11.01 -2.60
N ARG A 106 18.63 10.08 -3.01
CA ARG A 106 18.21 8.82 -3.67
C ARG A 106 17.87 7.74 -2.67
N GLY A 107 18.47 7.77 -1.49
CA GLY A 107 18.11 7.00 -0.33
C GLY A 107 19.05 5.87 0.03
N LEU A 108 18.81 5.37 1.24
CA LEU A 108 19.53 4.25 1.84
C LEU A 108 18.57 3.10 2.13
N VAL A 109 18.94 1.89 1.75
CA VAL A 109 18.39 0.68 2.37
C VAL A 109 19.24 0.40 3.61
N ARG A 110 18.63 0.43 4.76
CA ARG A 110 19.30 0.25 6.04
C ARG A 110 18.58 -0.81 6.88
N ARG A 111 19.28 -1.37 7.85
CA ARG A 111 18.70 -2.36 8.76
C ARG A 111 19.13 -2.15 10.19
N THR A 112 18.32 -2.67 11.11
CA THR A 112 18.63 -2.72 12.54
C THR A 112 17.98 -3.96 13.16
N THR A 113 18.09 -4.13 14.47
CA THR A 113 17.41 -5.18 15.25
C THR A 113 16.21 -4.59 16.00
N LEU A 114 15.35 -5.45 16.59
CA LEU A 114 14.28 -4.96 17.48
C LEU A 114 14.88 -4.19 18.68
N GLN A 115 16.00 -4.65 19.23
CA GLN A 115 16.70 -3.93 20.31
C GLN A 115 17.19 -2.56 19.83
N GLY A 116 17.68 -2.47 18.59
CA GLY A 116 18.04 -1.19 17.99
C GLY A 116 16.84 -0.25 17.82
N LEU A 117 15.67 -0.77 17.42
CA LEU A 117 14.44 0.03 17.33
C LEU A 117 13.98 0.58 18.70
N ARG A 118 14.25 -0.13 19.78
CA ARG A 118 13.96 0.32 21.16
C ARG A 118 14.85 1.45 21.62
N ALA A 119 16.07 1.55 21.08
CA ALA A 119 17.00 2.60 21.49
C ALA A 119 16.47 3.99 21.09
N ALA A 120 16.71 5.00 21.91
CA ALA A 120 16.34 6.39 21.60
C ALA A 120 16.92 6.81 20.25
N GLU A 121 18.20 6.53 20.03
CA GLU A 121 18.88 6.65 18.73
C GLU A 121 19.11 5.26 18.15
N VAL A 122 18.55 5.04 16.96
CA VAL A 122 18.67 3.75 16.29
C VAL A 122 20.03 3.63 15.62
N ALA A 123 20.79 2.62 15.97
CA ALA A 123 21.99 2.25 15.23
C ALA A 123 21.59 1.53 13.94
N TRP A 124 21.62 2.27 12.83
CA TRP A 124 21.33 1.75 11.50
C TRP A 124 22.60 1.25 10.81
N GLU A 125 22.53 0.06 10.24
CA GLU A 125 23.52 -0.47 9.32
C GLU A 125 23.07 -0.22 7.89
N THR A 126 23.83 0.55 7.10
CA THR A 126 23.56 0.73 5.66
C THR A 126 23.83 -0.58 4.92
N VAL A 127 22.85 -1.01 4.13
CA VAL A 127 22.90 -2.20 3.27
C VAL A 127 23.16 -1.80 1.82
N ILE A 128 22.39 -0.81 1.32
CA ILE A 128 22.57 -0.23 -0.02
C ILE A 128 22.49 1.28 0.12
N ASP A 129 23.47 1.97 -0.47
CA ASP A 129 23.46 3.42 -0.66
C ASP A 129 23.19 3.70 -2.13
N LEU A 130 22.00 4.26 -2.45
CA LEU A 130 21.59 4.49 -3.82
C LEU A 130 22.30 5.70 -4.44
N ASP A 131 22.69 6.69 -3.64
CA ASP A 131 23.45 7.85 -4.11
C ASP A 131 24.85 7.41 -4.52
N ALA A 132 25.51 6.61 -3.69
CA ALA A 132 26.84 6.04 -4.00
C ALA A 132 26.78 5.09 -5.20
N LEU A 133 25.73 4.23 -5.27
CA LEU A 133 25.53 3.31 -6.39
C LEU A 133 25.32 4.08 -7.70
N GLY A 134 24.45 5.09 -7.68
CA GLY A 134 24.17 5.93 -8.84
C GLY A 134 25.40 6.67 -9.35
N ALA A 135 26.22 7.20 -8.42
CA ALA A 135 27.49 7.86 -8.75
C ALA A 135 28.51 6.88 -9.37
N ALA A 136 28.61 5.66 -8.84
CA ALA A 136 29.55 4.64 -9.34
C ALA A 136 29.14 4.09 -10.72
N GLU A 137 27.84 3.96 -11.00
CA GLU A 137 27.31 3.41 -12.24
C GLU A 137 26.92 4.51 -13.26
N HIS A 138 27.02 5.79 -12.91
CA HIS A 138 26.56 6.93 -13.70
C HIS A 138 25.08 6.88 -14.07
N GLU A 139 24.24 6.40 -13.12
CA GLU A 139 22.83 6.15 -13.30
C GLU A 139 21.98 6.90 -12.27
N ASN A 140 20.77 7.29 -12.69
CA ASN A 140 19.81 7.96 -11.82
C ASN A 140 18.88 6.93 -11.13
N TRP A 141 19.45 6.07 -10.29
CA TRP A 141 18.71 5.01 -9.65
C TRP A 141 17.65 5.52 -8.67
N ALA A 142 16.45 4.94 -8.76
CA ALA A 142 15.40 5.07 -7.79
C ALA A 142 15.02 3.68 -7.23
N TRP A 143 14.79 3.61 -5.94
CA TRP A 143 14.42 2.38 -5.25
C TRP A 143 13.01 1.91 -5.62
N LYS A 144 12.86 0.63 -5.96
CA LYS A 144 11.55 -0.01 -6.25
C LYS A 144 11.26 -1.20 -5.37
N GLY A 145 12.24 -1.67 -4.59
CA GLY A 145 12.03 -2.74 -3.63
C GLY A 145 13.10 -3.81 -3.62
N MET A 146 12.94 -4.74 -2.69
CA MET A 146 13.84 -5.86 -2.48
C MET A 146 13.05 -7.07 -1.99
N GLN A 147 13.19 -8.21 -2.68
CA GLN A 147 12.60 -9.49 -2.30
C GLN A 147 13.69 -10.48 -1.93
N CYS A 148 13.72 -10.92 -0.68
CA CYS A 148 14.77 -11.78 -0.16
C CYS A 148 14.30 -13.22 0.02
N LEU A 149 15.16 -14.18 -0.33
CA LEU A 149 14.92 -15.60 -0.15
C LEU A 149 15.05 -16.00 1.33
N GLY A 150 13.93 -16.43 1.92
CA GLY A 150 13.92 -16.98 3.27
C GLY A 150 14.46 -18.43 3.35
N PRO A 151 14.72 -18.94 4.54
CA PRO A 151 14.65 -18.27 5.85
C PRO A 151 15.89 -17.43 6.19
N ALA A 152 16.99 -17.56 5.44
CA ALA A 152 18.26 -16.88 5.72
C ALA A 152 18.23 -15.38 5.33
N TYR A 153 17.35 -14.98 4.40
CA TYR A 153 17.21 -13.60 3.90
C TYR A 153 18.52 -12.95 3.44
N ARG A 154 19.49 -13.78 3.01
CA ARG A 154 20.80 -13.33 2.57
C ARG A 154 20.80 -12.88 1.12
N ARG A 155 20.14 -13.64 0.25
CA ARG A 155 20.04 -13.35 -1.19
C ARG A 155 18.75 -12.62 -1.47
N CYS A 156 18.83 -11.50 -2.17
CA CYS A 156 17.70 -10.66 -2.48
C CYS A 156 17.71 -10.25 -3.95
N LEU A 157 16.54 -10.19 -4.57
CA LEU A 157 16.30 -9.56 -5.86
C LEU A 157 16.00 -8.09 -5.59
N VAL A 158 16.89 -7.20 -6.03
CA VAL A 158 16.78 -5.75 -5.86
C VAL A 158 16.26 -5.15 -7.15
N SER A 159 15.16 -4.42 -7.07
CA SER A 159 14.54 -3.71 -8.18
C SER A 159 14.92 -2.22 -8.13
N LEU A 160 15.52 -1.73 -9.19
CA LEU A 160 15.96 -0.35 -9.38
C LEU A 160 15.38 0.21 -10.66
N SER A 161 14.90 1.45 -10.64
CA SER A 161 14.43 2.11 -11.87
C SER A 161 15.26 3.34 -12.21
N ARG A 162 15.41 3.63 -13.50
CA ARG A 162 16.04 4.87 -13.98
C ARG A 162 15.07 6.03 -13.86
N GLY A 163 15.43 7.02 -13.05
CA GLY A 163 14.62 8.22 -12.87
C GLY A 163 13.26 8.02 -12.19
N GLY A 164 12.94 6.81 -11.67
CA GLY A 164 11.67 6.52 -11.01
C GLY A 164 10.58 5.97 -11.94
N ALA A 165 10.90 5.62 -13.20
CA ALA A 165 9.99 4.99 -14.16
C ALA A 165 9.38 3.68 -13.63
N ASP A 166 8.32 3.18 -14.30
CA ASP A 166 7.69 1.88 -13.99
C ASP A 166 8.58 0.69 -14.37
N ALA A 167 9.41 0.84 -15.39
CA ALA A 167 10.39 -0.16 -15.78
C ALA A 167 11.50 -0.27 -14.72
N THR A 168 11.94 -1.49 -14.45
CA THR A 168 12.99 -1.79 -13.47
C THR A 168 14.05 -2.71 -14.04
N VAL A 169 15.28 -2.50 -13.61
CA VAL A 169 16.34 -3.50 -13.67
C VAL A 169 16.26 -4.29 -12.37
N VAL A 170 16.27 -5.63 -12.45
CA VAL A 170 16.31 -6.48 -11.26
C VAL A 170 17.66 -7.18 -11.17
N ARG A 171 18.35 -7.05 -10.05
CA ARG A 171 19.67 -7.66 -9.83
C ARG A 171 19.74 -8.40 -8.50
N GLU A 172 20.38 -9.55 -8.51
CA GLU A 172 20.61 -10.31 -7.28
C GLU A 172 21.68 -9.65 -6.41
N PHE A 173 21.37 -9.50 -5.12
CA PHE A 173 22.19 -8.84 -4.13
C PHE A 173 22.41 -9.73 -2.90
N ASP A 174 23.60 -9.74 -2.35
CA ASP A 174 23.95 -10.42 -1.08
C ASP A 174 24.04 -9.37 0.03
N VAL A 175 23.10 -9.41 0.98
CA VAL A 175 23.01 -8.41 2.06
C VAL A 175 24.10 -8.55 3.12
N VAL A 176 24.87 -9.67 3.12
CA VAL A 176 25.99 -9.89 4.04
C VAL A 176 27.27 -9.27 3.49
N SER A 177 27.60 -9.58 2.23
CA SER A 177 28.75 -8.95 1.55
C SER A 177 28.44 -7.54 1.07
N LYS A 178 27.17 -7.13 1.02
CA LYS A 178 26.65 -5.84 0.52
C LYS A 178 27.09 -5.56 -0.93
N ARG A 179 26.96 -6.58 -1.77
CA ARG A 179 27.37 -6.53 -3.19
C ARG A 179 26.35 -7.24 -4.07
N PHE A 180 26.21 -6.75 -5.29
CA PHE A 180 25.54 -7.53 -6.33
C PHE A 180 26.33 -8.80 -6.61
N VAL A 181 25.60 -9.87 -6.88
CA VAL A 181 26.16 -11.21 -7.04
C VAL A 181 26.71 -11.36 -8.45
N GLU A 182 27.98 -11.63 -8.58
CA GLU A 182 28.58 -11.96 -9.87
C GLU A 182 27.97 -13.26 -10.41
N GLY A 183 27.48 -13.23 -11.67
CA GLY A 183 26.73 -14.36 -12.24
C GLY A 183 25.38 -14.64 -11.55
N GLY A 184 24.87 -13.70 -10.75
CA GLY A 184 23.55 -13.74 -10.15
C GLY A 184 22.43 -13.54 -11.16
N PHE A 185 21.18 -13.57 -10.68
CA PHE A 185 20.04 -13.22 -11.51
C PHE A 185 20.09 -11.73 -11.86
N GLU A 186 19.99 -11.44 -13.18
CA GLU A 186 19.92 -10.08 -13.70
C GLU A 186 18.86 -10.00 -14.78
N VAL A 187 17.83 -9.18 -14.58
CA VAL A 187 16.75 -8.95 -15.53
C VAL A 187 16.90 -7.55 -16.10
N PRO A 188 17.02 -7.41 -17.44
CA PRO A 188 17.10 -6.12 -18.11
C PRO A 188 15.90 -5.22 -17.82
N GLU A 189 16.06 -3.92 -18.09
CA GLU A 189 15.03 -2.92 -17.85
C GLU A 189 13.75 -3.21 -18.61
N ALA A 190 12.71 -3.52 -17.86
CA ALA A 190 11.34 -3.69 -18.33
C ALA A 190 10.37 -3.57 -17.14
N LYS A 191 9.06 -3.54 -17.40
CA LYS A 191 8.07 -3.79 -16.36
C LYS A 191 8.12 -5.28 -16.04
N SER A 192 8.86 -5.66 -15.00
CA SER A 192 9.18 -7.05 -14.70
C SER A 192 8.61 -7.50 -13.36
N SER A 193 8.33 -8.81 -13.24
CA SER A 193 8.11 -9.50 -11.96
C SER A 193 9.10 -10.66 -11.84
N VAL A 194 9.71 -10.82 -10.66
CA VAL A 194 10.67 -11.90 -10.40
C VAL A 194 10.44 -12.42 -8.98
N ASP A 195 10.23 -13.73 -8.83
CA ASP A 195 9.94 -14.37 -7.55
C ASP A 195 10.82 -15.60 -7.33
N TRP A 196 11.34 -15.76 -6.10
CA TRP A 196 12.15 -16.90 -5.72
C TRP A 196 11.35 -18.19 -5.68
N ILE A 197 11.84 -19.26 -6.34
CA ILE A 197 11.44 -20.65 -6.10
C ILE A 197 12.39 -21.26 -5.07
N ASP A 198 13.68 -21.11 -5.33
CA ASP A 198 14.80 -21.56 -4.49
C ASP A 198 16.06 -20.74 -4.81
N ALA A 199 17.22 -21.08 -4.23
CA ALA A 199 18.46 -20.35 -4.42
C ALA A 199 18.97 -20.31 -5.88
N ASP A 200 18.54 -21.25 -6.71
CA ASP A 200 19.02 -21.42 -8.08
C ASP A 200 17.91 -21.27 -9.13
N THR A 201 16.70 -20.97 -8.69
CA THR A 201 15.54 -20.90 -9.60
C THR A 201 14.61 -19.77 -9.21
N VAL A 202 14.15 -19.01 -10.20
CA VAL A 202 13.13 -17.96 -10.05
C VAL A 202 12.02 -18.13 -11.07
N TYR A 203 10.82 -17.63 -10.74
CA TYR A 203 9.86 -17.26 -11.77
C TYR A 203 10.15 -15.84 -12.23
N VAL A 204 10.05 -15.62 -13.55
CA VAL A 204 10.30 -14.30 -14.15
C VAL A 204 9.28 -14.02 -15.24
N GLY A 205 8.67 -12.84 -15.17
CA GLY A 205 7.92 -12.20 -16.23
C GLY A 205 8.63 -10.91 -16.61
N THR A 206 8.96 -10.74 -17.90
CA THR A 206 9.67 -9.56 -18.39
C THR A 206 9.47 -9.40 -19.90
N ASP A 207 9.99 -8.33 -20.48
CA ASP A 207 10.04 -8.15 -21.94
C ASP A 207 11.13 -9.03 -22.56
N LEU A 208 10.73 -9.98 -23.37
CA LEU A 208 11.60 -10.87 -24.16
C LEU A 208 11.26 -10.79 -25.66
N GLY A 209 10.71 -9.65 -26.09
CA GLY A 209 10.34 -9.41 -27.48
C GLY A 209 8.88 -9.73 -27.79
N PRO A 210 8.55 -9.86 -29.10
CA PRO A 210 7.17 -9.96 -29.55
C PRO A 210 6.36 -11.04 -28.84
N GLY A 211 5.22 -10.66 -28.27
CA GLY A 211 4.30 -11.56 -27.58
C GLY A 211 4.61 -11.82 -26.11
N SER A 212 5.69 -11.26 -25.53
CA SER A 212 6.00 -11.40 -24.10
C SER A 212 5.25 -10.45 -23.21
N LEU A 213 4.66 -9.37 -23.76
CA LEU A 213 3.93 -8.33 -23.04
C LEU A 213 2.44 -8.31 -23.37
N THR A 214 1.67 -7.76 -22.44
CA THR A 214 0.27 -7.36 -22.62
C THR A 214 0.19 -6.03 -23.38
N ASP A 215 -1.03 -5.62 -23.75
CA ASP A 215 -1.27 -4.30 -24.37
C ASP A 215 -0.95 -3.14 -23.40
N SER A 216 -0.92 -3.40 -22.07
CA SER A 216 -0.51 -2.44 -21.02
C SER A 216 1.03 -2.39 -20.81
N GLY A 217 1.79 -3.18 -21.55
CA GLY A 217 3.25 -3.23 -21.45
C GLY A 217 3.79 -3.97 -20.21
N TYR A 218 2.95 -4.71 -19.50
CA TYR A 218 3.36 -5.62 -18.42
C TYR A 218 3.58 -7.04 -18.95
N PRO A 219 4.26 -7.92 -18.18
CA PRO A 219 4.47 -9.31 -18.60
C PRO A 219 3.16 -10.03 -18.91
N ARG A 220 3.13 -10.72 -20.06
CA ARG A 220 2.06 -11.64 -20.46
C ARG A 220 2.42 -13.09 -20.16
N THR A 221 3.71 -13.39 -19.97
CA THR A 221 4.21 -14.73 -19.71
C THR A 221 5.02 -14.78 -18.44
N VAL A 222 4.92 -15.89 -17.69
CA VAL A 222 5.83 -16.24 -16.60
C VAL A 222 6.69 -17.41 -17.04
N ARG A 223 7.99 -17.31 -16.82
CA ARG A 223 8.99 -18.33 -17.13
C ARG A 223 9.65 -18.85 -15.86
N ARG A 224 10.06 -20.11 -15.88
CA ARG A 224 10.86 -20.70 -14.81
C ARG A 224 12.34 -20.64 -15.23
N TRP A 225 13.09 -19.75 -14.60
CA TRP A 225 14.47 -19.46 -14.97
C TRP A 225 15.45 -20.03 -13.97
N ARG A 226 16.34 -20.90 -14.45
CA ARG A 226 17.40 -21.50 -13.64
C ARG A 226 18.69 -20.70 -13.80
N ARG A 227 19.41 -20.53 -12.68
CA ARG A 227 20.72 -19.89 -12.63
C ARG A 227 21.67 -20.46 -13.67
N GLY A 228 22.44 -19.57 -14.32
CA GLY A 228 23.43 -19.96 -15.32
C GLY A 228 22.86 -20.36 -16.70
N THR A 229 21.53 -20.30 -16.87
CA THR A 229 20.93 -20.50 -18.21
C THR A 229 20.52 -19.18 -18.84
N PRO A 230 20.52 -19.05 -20.18
CA PRO A 230 20.08 -17.83 -20.84
C PRO A 230 18.59 -17.58 -20.62
N LEU A 231 18.21 -16.38 -20.16
CA LEU A 231 16.81 -16.03 -19.85
C LEU A 231 15.88 -16.23 -21.05
N GLY A 232 16.29 -15.84 -22.26
CA GLY A 232 15.45 -15.92 -23.46
C GLY A 232 15.06 -17.35 -23.90
N THR A 233 15.77 -18.38 -23.40
CA THR A 233 15.53 -19.79 -23.77
C THR A 233 14.74 -20.56 -22.72
N THR A 234 14.36 -19.91 -21.61
CA THR A 234 13.65 -20.57 -20.50
C THR A 234 12.21 -20.92 -20.89
N PRO A 235 11.65 -22.03 -20.37
CA PRO A 235 10.29 -22.43 -20.69
C PRO A 235 9.25 -21.47 -20.10
N ILE A 236 8.20 -21.20 -20.87
CA ILE A 236 7.00 -20.54 -20.37
C ILE A 236 6.22 -21.54 -19.52
N VAL A 237 5.87 -21.18 -18.31
CA VAL A 237 5.09 -22.00 -17.36
C VAL A 237 3.69 -21.45 -17.14
N PHE A 238 3.47 -20.18 -17.48
CA PHE A 238 2.16 -19.55 -17.42
C PHE A 238 2.05 -18.43 -18.46
N GLU A 239 0.85 -18.27 -19.03
CA GLU A 239 0.58 -17.27 -20.05
C GLU A 239 -0.81 -16.67 -19.88
N GLY A 240 -0.90 -15.34 -20.00
CA GLY A 240 -2.14 -14.56 -20.01
C GLY A 240 -2.57 -14.14 -21.41
N GLU A 241 -3.67 -13.39 -21.48
CA GLU A 241 -4.16 -12.80 -22.72
C GLU A 241 -3.52 -11.43 -22.97
N ARG A 242 -3.46 -10.99 -24.24
CA ARG A 242 -2.92 -9.67 -24.59
C ARG A 242 -3.64 -8.52 -23.91
N LYS A 243 -4.96 -8.68 -23.68
CA LYS A 243 -5.82 -7.67 -23.06
C LYS A 243 -5.77 -7.67 -21.53
N ASP A 244 -5.13 -8.66 -20.91
CA ASP A 244 -4.91 -8.62 -19.47
C ASP A 244 -4.03 -7.43 -19.12
N VAL A 245 -4.16 -6.92 -17.90
CA VAL A 245 -3.24 -5.88 -17.41
C VAL A 245 -1.85 -6.48 -17.22
N ALA A 246 -1.75 -7.63 -16.54
CA ALA A 246 -0.50 -8.32 -16.26
C ALA A 246 -0.74 -9.78 -15.92
N VAL A 247 0.33 -10.58 -15.96
CA VAL A 247 0.39 -11.87 -15.26
C VAL A 247 1.41 -11.80 -14.13
N GLY A 248 1.21 -12.64 -13.12
CA GLY A 248 2.11 -12.74 -11.97
C GLY A 248 2.07 -14.11 -11.32
N VAL A 249 2.95 -14.30 -10.35
CA VAL A 249 3.00 -15.49 -9.51
C VAL A 249 3.17 -15.05 -8.07
N SER A 250 2.59 -15.77 -7.13
CA SER A 250 2.87 -15.63 -5.71
C SER A 250 3.23 -16.99 -5.14
N ILE A 251 4.24 -17.04 -4.29
CA ILE A 251 4.76 -18.28 -3.70
C ILE A 251 4.64 -18.16 -2.19
N ASP A 252 3.83 -19.04 -1.60
CA ASP A 252 3.82 -19.26 -0.16
C ASP A 252 4.84 -20.36 0.14
N MET A 253 5.91 -19.98 0.84
CA MET A 253 6.98 -20.90 1.25
C MET A 253 6.81 -21.39 2.69
N THR A 254 5.64 -21.16 3.31
CA THR A 254 5.36 -21.58 4.69
C THR A 254 5.52 -23.10 4.81
N PRO A 255 6.43 -23.59 5.67
CA PRO A 255 6.71 -25.04 5.79
C PRO A 255 5.46 -25.86 6.08
N GLY A 256 5.19 -26.85 5.20
CA GLY A 256 4.02 -27.72 5.25
C GLY A 256 2.75 -27.13 4.65
N TYR A 257 2.84 -25.91 4.09
CA TYR A 257 1.72 -25.20 3.45
C TYR A 257 2.16 -24.51 2.16
N GLU A 258 3.21 -25.02 1.53
CA GLU A 258 3.79 -24.43 0.33
C GLU A 258 2.77 -24.41 -0.81
N ARG A 259 2.59 -23.24 -1.43
CA ARG A 259 1.66 -23.04 -2.54
C ARG A 259 2.24 -22.08 -3.56
N THR A 260 2.08 -22.42 -4.82
CA THR A 260 2.38 -21.50 -5.93
C THR A 260 1.07 -21.16 -6.65
N ILE A 261 0.77 -19.88 -6.74
CA ILE A 261 -0.45 -19.38 -7.36
C ILE A 261 -0.05 -18.44 -8.51
N PHE A 262 -0.43 -18.82 -9.71
CA PHE A 262 -0.37 -17.94 -10.87
C PHE A 262 -1.64 -17.12 -10.98
N GLN A 263 -1.51 -15.87 -11.44
CA GLN A 263 -2.67 -15.03 -11.66
C GLN A 263 -2.60 -14.25 -12.98
N ARG A 264 -3.77 -14.01 -13.55
CA ARG A 264 -4.02 -13.08 -14.63
C ARG A 264 -4.81 -11.90 -14.06
N SER A 265 -4.25 -10.72 -14.06
CA SER A 265 -4.96 -9.48 -13.73
C SER A 265 -5.74 -9.05 -14.98
N VAL A 266 -7.05 -9.33 -14.99
CA VAL A 266 -7.93 -9.04 -16.13
C VAL A 266 -8.20 -7.54 -16.25
N ASP A 267 -8.38 -6.89 -15.09
CA ASP A 267 -8.47 -5.44 -14.94
C ASP A 267 -7.93 -5.01 -13.57
N PHE A 268 -8.18 -3.76 -13.18
CA PHE A 268 -7.67 -3.20 -11.93
C PHE A 268 -8.16 -3.95 -10.68
N PHE A 269 -9.36 -4.51 -10.72
CA PHE A 269 -9.98 -5.16 -9.57
C PHE A 269 -10.18 -6.67 -9.71
N ARG A 270 -10.05 -7.23 -10.93
CA ARG A 270 -10.34 -8.65 -11.17
C ARG A 270 -9.11 -9.42 -11.60
N SER A 271 -8.92 -10.57 -10.96
CA SER A 271 -7.82 -11.50 -11.25
C SER A 271 -8.29 -12.94 -11.25
N LYS A 272 -7.98 -13.67 -12.30
CA LYS A 272 -8.14 -15.13 -12.35
C LYS A 272 -6.91 -15.79 -11.74
N ARG A 273 -7.13 -16.74 -10.85
CA ARG A 273 -6.06 -17.38 -10.09
C ARG A 273 -6.01 -18.87 -10.37
N PHE A 274 -4.79 -19.42 -10.36
CA PHE A 274 -4.52 -20.83 -10.68
C PHE A 274 -3.50 -21.37 -9.69
N LEU A 275 -3.88 -22.43 -8.95
CA LEU A 275 -2.97 -23.15 -8.07
C LEU A 275 -2.13 -24.13 -8.90
N LEU A 276 -0.84 -24.20 -8.64
CA LEU A 276 0.07 -25.18 -9.22
C LEU A 276 0.02 -26.48 -8.40
N GLU A 277 -0.51 -27.55 -8.98
CA GLU A 277 -0.50 -28.91 -8.42
C GLU A 277 0.42 -29.81 -9.27
N GLY A 278 1.63 -30.04 -8.79
CA GLY A 278 2.67 -30.68 -9.60
C GLY A 278 3.01 -29.81 -10.81
N GLU A 279 2.66 -30.29 -12.03
CA GLU A 279 2.80 -29.51 -13.27
C GLU A 279 1.47 -28.98 -13.81
N ARG A 280 0.36 -29.22 -13.11
CA ARG A 280 -0.98 -28.86 -13.55
C ARG A 280 -1.42 -27.54 -12.91
N LEU A 281 -1.95 -26.64 -13.72
CA LEU A 281 -2.60 -25.42 -13.27
C LEU A 281 -4.10 -25.69 -13.04
N VAL A 282 -4.54 -25.54 -11.80
CA VAL A 282 -5.92 -25.75 -11.39
C VAL A 282 -6.55 -24.39 -11.08
N PRO A 283 -7.63 -23.99 -11.78
CA PRO A 283 -8.31 -22.75 -11.45
C PRO A 283 -8.73 -22.73 -9.97
N LEU A 284 -8.42 -21.65 -9.28
CA LEU A 284 -8.88 -21.41 -7.92
C LEU A 284 -10.32 -20.88 -7.98
N ASP A 285 -11.26 -21.67 -7.48
CA ASP A 285 -12.68 -21.32 -7.51
C ASP A 285 -13.04 -20.31 -6.41
N VAL A 286 -12.76 -19.07 -6.69
CA VAL A 286 -13.05 -17.88 -5.87
C VAL A 286 -13.52 -16.75 -6.80
N PRO A 287 -14.27 -15.74 -6.30
CA PRO A 287 -14.62 -14.60 -7.13
C PRO A 287 -13.37 -13.91 -7.71
N ASP A 288 -13.43 -13.54 -8.98
CA ASP A 288 -12.32 -12.87 -9.67
C ASP A 288 -11.93 -11.55 -9.00
N ASP A 289 -12.89 -10.85 -8.38
CA ASP A 289 -12.71 -9.57 -7.69
C ASP A 289 -12.44 -9.69 -6.18
N ALA A 290 -12.42 -10.90 -5.61
CA ALA A 290 -12.03 -11.10 -4.22
C ALA A 290 -10.50 -11.04 -4.06
N SER A 291 -10.02 -10.47 -2.95
CA SER A 291 -8.64 -10.67 -2.51
C SER A 291 -8.52 -12.00 -1.78
N VAL A 292 -7.49 -12.76 -2.12
CA VAL A 292 -7.26 -14.12 -1.63
C VAL A 292 -5.93 -14.19 -0.90
N ALA A 293 -5.93 -14.76 0.29
CA ALA A 293 -4.72 -15.07 1.02
C ALA A 293 -4.81 -16.42 1.72
N PHE A 294 -3.67 -17.04 1.96
CA PHE A 294 -3.56 -18.25 2.75
C PHE A 294 -2.77 -17.97 4.02
N LEU A 295 -3.29 -18.42 5.13
CA LEU A 295 -2.61 -18.44 6.42
C LEU A 295 -2.55 -19.89 6.88
N ARG A 296 -1.49 -20.59 6.46
CA ARG A 296 -1.33 -22.04 6.66
C ARG A 296 -2.53 -22.81 6.11
N ASP A 297 -3.33 -23.44 6.98
CA ASP A 297 -4.53 -24.22 6.67
C ASP A 297 -5.80 -23.35 6.47
N THR A 298 -5.71 -22.05 6.59
CA THR A 298 -6.85 -21.13 6.51
C THR A 298 -6.79 -20.31 5.23
N LEU A 299 -7.86 -20.35 4.44
CA LEU A 299 -8.09 -19.45 3.32
C LEU A 299 -8.84 -18.22 3.82
N LEU A 300 -8.35 -17.03 3.45
CA LEU A 300 -9.01 -15.75 3.70
C LEU A 300 -9.50 -15.16 2.37
N LEU A 301 -10.75 -14.71 2.35
CA LEU A 301 -11.38 -14.07 1.21
C LEU A 301 -11.93 -12.70 1.63
N SER A 302 -11.32 -11.63 1.11
CA SER A 302 -11.89 -10.29 1.23
C SER A 302 -12.77 -10.01 0.02
N LEU A 303 -14.06 -9.87 0.24
CA LEU A 303 -15.05 -9.78 -0.83
C LEU A 303 -15.21 -8.34 -1.33
N ARG A 304 -15.20 -8.16 -2.65
CA ARG A 304 -15.54 -6.89 -3.29
C ARG A 304 -16.96 -6.88 -3.85
N SER A 305 -17.48 -8.05 -4.20
CA SER A 305 -18.88 -8.30 -4.58
C SER A 305 -19.50 -9.33 -3.62
N PRO A 306 -20.84 -9.39 -3.51
CA PRO A 306 -21.49 -10.42 -2.69
C PRO A 306 -21.14 -11.83 -3.17
N LEU A 307 -20.94 -12.75 -2.23
CA LEU A 307 -20.64 -14.16 -2.50
C LEU A 307 -21.68 -15.06 -1.84
N THR A 308 -22.27 -15.97 -2.63
CA THR A 308 -23.13 -17.01 -2.08
C THR A 308 -22.35 -18.31 -1.92
N VAL A 309 -22.33 -18.86 -0.71
CA VAL A 309 -21.70 -20.14 -0.37
C VAL A 309 -22.78 -21.04 0.25
N GLY A 310 -23.16 -22.09 -0.46
CA GLY A 310 -24.31 -22.93 -0.05
C GLY A 310 -25.61 -22.12 -0.07
N SER A 311 -26.25 -21.99 1.09
CA SER A 311 -27.50 -21.22 1.27
C SER A 311 -27.26 -19.81 1.86
N GLU A 312 -26.02 -19.46 2.16
CA GLU A 312 -25.68 -18.20 2.81
C GLU A 312 -25.06 -17.20 1.80
N THR A 313 -25.48 -15.95 1.87
CA THR A 313 -24.91 -14.87 1.03
C THR A 313 -24.22 -13.86 1.91
N PHE A 314 -22.92 -13.68 1.66
CA PHE A 314 -22.06 -12.71 2.33
C PHE A 314 -22.01 -11.41 1.53
N ALA A 315 -22.09 -10.30 2.23
CA ALA A 315 -22.09 -8.97 1.60
C ALA A 315 -20.70 -8.59 1.03
N ALA A 316 -20.69 -7.71 0.03
CA ALA A 316 -19.48 -7.02 -0.40
C ALA A 316 -18.81 -6.31 0.79
N GLY A 317 -17.47 -6.38 0.91
CA GLY A 317 -16.71 -5.84 2.03
C GLY A 317 -16.54 -6.81 3.21
N SER A 318 -17.14 -8.01 3.17
CA SER A 318 -16.90 -9.05 4.18
C SER A 318 -15.50 -9.66 4.06
N LEU A 319 -14.92 -10.05 5.21
CA LEU A 319 -13.75 -10.92 5.28
C LEU A 319 -14.21 -12.29 5.75
N LEU A 320 -14.03 -13.29 4.90
CA LEU A 320 -14.39 -14.67 5.19
C LEU A 320 -13.14 -15.51 5.46
N VAL A 321 -13.32 -16.55 6.28
CA VAL A 321 -12.35 -17.62 6.46
C VAL A 321 -12.95 -18.96 6.08
N ALA A 322 -12.10 -19.82 5.54
CA ALA A 322 -12.44 -21.20 5.20
C ALA A 322 -11.26 -22.14 5.49
N ASP A 323 -11.51 -23.42 5.67
CA ASP A 323 -10.46 -24.41 5.61
C ASP A 323 -9.93 -24.50 4.18
N ALA A 324 -8.63 -24.29 4.01
CA ALA A 324 -8.00 -24.15 2.70
C ALA A 324 -8.08 -25.47 1.91
N ASP A 325 -7.76 -26.59 2.53
CA ASP A 325 -7.72 -27.90 1.86
C ASP A 325 -9.14 -28.38 1.52
N ALA A 326 -10.09 -28.18 2.43
CA ALA A 326 -11.51 -28.47 2.15
C ALA A 326 -12.04 -27.62 0.99
N TRP A 327 -11.70 -26.33 0.96
CA TRP A 327 -12.09 -25.43 -0.13
C TRP A 327 -11.50 -25.88 -1.48
N LEU A 328 -10.21 -26.20 -1.50
CA LEU A 328 -9.52 -26.70 -2.70
C LEU A 328 -10.11 -28.04 -3.17
N ALA A 329 -10.57 -28.88 -2.23
CA ALA A 329 -11.27 -30.14 -2.53
C ALA A 329 -12.74 -29.95 -2.98
N GLY A 330 -13.21 -28.71 -3.13
CA GLY A 330 -14.57 -28.40 -3.59
C GLY A 330 -15.63 -28.30 -2.48
N GLN A 331 -15.26 -28.46 -1.21
CA GLN A 331 -16.16 -28.27 -0.08
C GLN A 331 -16.30 -26.79 0.23
N ARG A 332 -17.39 -26.18 -0.20
CA ARG A 332 -17.63 -24.75 -0.01
C ARG A 332 -18.31 -24.48 1.33
N LYS A 333 -17.49 -24.12 2.32
CA LYS A 333 -17.94 -23.63 3.62
C LYS A 333 -17.04 -22.48 4.05
N ALA A 334 -17.62 -21.36 4.43
CA ALA A 334 -16.92 -20.19 4.92
C ALA A 334 -17.64 -19.60 6.13
N GLU A 335 -16.89 -18.89 6.98
CA GLU A 335 -17.42 -18.16 8.13
C GLU A 335 -16.90 -16.72 8.06
N PRO A 336 -17.70 -15.70 8.42
CA PRO A 336 -17.25 -14.33 8.40
C PRO A 336 -16.42 -13.99 9.65
N LEU A 337 -15.22 -13.39 9.47
CA LEU A 337 -14.54 -12.66 10.51
C LEU A 337 -15.04 -11.22 10.59
N PHE A 338 -15.44 -10.65 9.45
CA PHE A 338 -15.97 -9.30 9.40
C PHE A 338 -17.13 -9.23 8.42
N VAL A 339 -18.18 -8.51 8.82
CA VAL A 339 -19.31 -8.16 7.96
C VAL A 339 -19.47 -6.64 8.04
N PRO A 340 -19.48 -5.92 6.90
CA PRO A 340 -19.64 -4.47 6.90
C PRO A 340 -21.02 -4.06 7.38
N THR A 341 -21.11 -2.84 7.93
CA THR A 341 -22.38 -2.19 8.29
C THR A 341 -22.51 -0.86 7.55
N ALA A 342 -23.57 -0.13 7.82
CA ALA A 342 -23.72 1.22 7.23
C ALA A 342 -22.62 2.21 7.64
N THR A 343 -21.90 1.95 8.75
CA THR A 343 -20.87 2.84 9.32
C THR A 343 -19.52 2.19 9.51
N ARG A 344 -19.41 0.87 9.26
CA ARG A 344 -18.18 0.10 9.49
C ARG A 344 -17.73 -0.63 8.23
N SER A 345 -16.46 -0.50 7.91
CA SER A 345 -15.80 -1.18 6.79
C SER A 345 -14.43 -1.72 7.20
N LEU A 346 -13.96 -2.77 6.51
CA LEU A 346 -12.62 -3.32 6.70
C LEU A 346 -11.62 -2.47 5.92
N ALA A 347 -10.68 -1.82 6.60
CA ALA A 347 -9.59 -1.09 5.97
C ALA A 347 -8.43 -2.03 5.60
N SER A 348 -8.01 -2.87 6.54
CA SER A 348 -6.92 -3.82 6.33
C SER A 348 -6.95 -4.94 7.36
N TRP A 349 -6.12 -5.96 7.13
CA TRP A 349 -5.88 -7.00 8.11
C TRP A 349 -4.41 -7.45 8.08
N SER A 350 -3.95 -8.01 9.20
CA SER A 350 -2.63 -8.60 9.34
C SER A 350 -2.72 -9.85 10.21
N ALA A 351 -1.84 -10.82 10.03
CA ALA A 351 -1.91 -12.08 10.77
C ALA A 351 -0.62 -12.35 11.53
N THR A 352 -0.76 -12.64 12.83
CA THR A 352 0.26 -13.31 13.63
C THR A 352 0.15 -14.83 13.43
N ARG A 353 0.92 -15.61 14.17
CA ARG A 353 0.84 -17.07 14.04
C ARG A 353 -0.57 -17.61 14.34
N ASP A 354 -1.22 -17.12 15.39
CA ASP A 354 -2.49 -17.69 15.88
C ASP A 354 -3.65 -16.71 15.85
N HIS A 355 -3.44 -15.47 15.38
CA HIS A 355 -4.48 -14.43 15.35
C HIS A 355 -4.53 -13.71 14.01
N VAL A 356 -5.72 -13.25 13.66
CA VAL A 356 -5.96 -12.27 12.60
C VAL A 356 -6.34 -10.95 13.26
N LEU A 357 -5.64 -9.88 12.91
CA LEU A 357 -5.86 -8.53 13.40
C LEU A 357 -6.52 -7.71 12.30
N LEU A 358 -7.67 -7.13 12.58
CA LEU A 358 -8.42 -6.30 11.64
C LEU A 358 -8.31 -4.83 12.03
N ASP A 359 -7.99 -3.98 11.07
CA ASP A 359 -8.22 -2.54 11.13
C ASP A 359 -9.59 -2.27 10.49
N VAL A 360 -10.53 -1.85 11.32
CA VAL A 360 -11.92 -1.58 10.92
C VAL A 360 -12.17 -0.08 11.04
N LEU A 361 -12.56 0.56 9.95
CA LEU A 361 -13.07 1.93 10.00
C LEU A 361 -14.47 1.92 10.60
N ASP A 362 -14.65 2.63 11.69
CA ASP A 362 -15.93 2.96 12.30
C ASP A 362 -16.15 4.46 12.17
N GLN A 363 -17.08 4.84 11.29
CA GLN A 363 -17.27 6.24 10.88
C GLN A 363 -15.95 6.92 10.47
N VAL A 364 -15.18 6.23 9.60
CA VAL A 364 -13.91 6.72 9.01
C VAL A 364 -12.74 6.80 10.01
N SER A 365 -12.88 6.32 11.24
CA SER A 365 -11.79 6.24 12.22
C SER A 365 -11.50 4.79 12.60
N SER A 366 -10.22 4.47 12.80
CA SER A 366 -9.77 3.08 13.02
C SER A 366 -10.19 2.51 14.38
N ARG A 367 -10.67 1.27 14.35
CA ARG A 367 -10.78 0.36 15.51
C ARG A 367 -10.07 -0.93 15.20
N VAL A 368 -9.61 -1.62 16.23
CA VAL A 368 -8.85 -2.86 16.07
C VAL A 368 -9.63 -4.03 16.64
N GLU A 369 -9.82 -5.04 15.83
CA GLU A 369 -10.38 -6.33 16.25
C GLU A 369 -9.30 -7.42 16.15
N GLU A 370 -9.21 -8.24 17.18
CA GLU A 370 -8.33 -9.39 17.24
C GLU A 370 -9.16 -10.66 17.21
N TRP A 371 -8.87 -11.55 16.26
CA TRP A 371 -9.54 -12.81 16.07
C TRP A 371 -8.56 -13.97 16.29
N LYS A 372 -8.76 -14.73 17.34
CA LYS A 372 -7.94 -15.91 17.67
C LYS A 372 -8.56 -17.18 17.07
N LYS A 373 -7.75 -17.96 16.37
CA LYS A 373 -8.15 -19.31 15.94
C LYS A 373 -8.11 -20.24 17.17
N ASP A 374 -9.26 -20.80 17.55
CA ASP A 374 -9.44 -21.77 18.63
C ASP A 374 -10.11 -23.04 18.08
N GLY A 375 -9.30 -24.03 17.76
CA GLY A 375 -9.71 -25.21 17.02
C GLY A 375 -10.21 -24.83 15.62
N SER A 376 -11.50 -25.12 15.34
CA SER A 376 -12.16 -24.78 14.08
C SER A 376 -12.90 -23.44 14.11
N ARG A 377 -12.86 -22.70 15.21
CA ARG A 377 -13.60 -21.44 15.40
C ARG A 377 -12.65 -20.27 15.56
N PHE A 378 -13.17 -19.08 15.29
CA PHE A 378 -12.50 -17.82 15.62
C PHE A 378 -13.22 -17.10 16.74
N VAL A 379 -12.46 -16.61 17.73
CA VAL A 379 -12.97 -15.86 18.88
C VAL A 379 -12.49 -14.43 18.79
N GLN A 380 -13.42 -13.48 18.79
CA GLN A 380 -13.16 -12.04 18.68
C GLN A 380 -12.87 -11.42 20.03
N ARG A 381 -11.92 -10.46 20.02
CA ARG A 381 -11.67 -9.48 21.07
C ARG A 381 -11.49 -8.09 20.45
N GLU A 382 -12.14 -7.07 21.00
CA GLU A 382 -11.79 -5.68 20.65
C GLU A 382 -10.50 -5.29 21.38
N VAL A 383 -9.58 -4.66 20.65
CA VAL A 383 -8.29 -4.18 21.18
C VAL A 383 -8.46 -2.71 21.55
N ALA A 384 -8.26 -2.38 22.84
CA ALA A 384 -8.33 -1.00 23.29
C ALA A 384 -7.27 -0.14 22.57
N ALA A 385 -7.70 0.94 21.92
CA ALA A 385 -6.87 1.82 21.12
C ALA A 385 -7.36 3.27 21.22
N PRO A 386 -6.50 4.28 21.00
CA PRO A 386 -6.94 5.66 20.89
C PRO A 386 -7.98 5.84 19.77
N PHE A 387 -8.97 6.70 20.02
CA PHE A 387 -10.06 6.99 19.07
C PHE A 387 -10.57 8.44 19.32
N PRO A 388 -10.91 9.22 18.30
CA PRO A 388 -10.78 8.91 16.87
C PRO A 388 -9.33 9.03 16.39
N GLY A 389 -9.00 8.33 15.29
CA GLY A 389 -7.68 8.39 14.66
C GLY A 389 -7.50 7.30 13.61
N SER A 390 -6.32 7.21 13.06
CA SER A 390 -5.89 6.17 12.12
C SER A 390 -4.89 5.24 12.79
N ILE A 391 -5.08 3.95 12.59
CA ILE A 391 -4.23 2.91 13.15
C ILE A 391 -3.67 2.08 11.99
N GLY A 392 -2.37 1.79 12.05
CA GLY A 392 -1.75 0.79 11.20
C GLY A 392 -1.31 -0.41 12.02
N ILE A 393 -1.63 -1.62 11.55
CA ILE A 393 -1.23 -2.87 12.20
C ILE A 393 -0.39 -3.69 11.26
N ARG A 394 0.80 -4.09 11.70
CA ARG A 394 1.68 -4.97 10.96
C ARG A 394 2.18 -6.09 11.86
N ALA A 395 1.69 -7.30 11.65
CA ALA A 395 2.19 -8.48 12.35
C ALA A 395 3.67 -8.72 12.03
N LEU A 396 4.39 -9.19 13.02
CA LEU A 396 5.81 -9.51 12.90
C LEU A 396 6.07 -11.02 12.69
N TYR A 397 5.03 -11.83 12.57
CA TYR A 397 5.16 -13.26 12.30
C TYR A 397 5.86 -13.51 10.97
N ASP A 398 6.91 -14.32 11.03
CA ASP A 398 7.65 -14.82 9.87
C ASP A 398 7.53 -16.35 9.87
N PRO A 399 6.72 -16.93 8.97
CA PRO A 399 6.45 -18.37 8.97
C PRO A 399 7.70 -19.22 8.69
N LEU A 400 8.70 -18.65 8.00
CA LEU A 400 9.94 -19.35 7.67
C LEU A 400 10.92 -19.41 8.85
N VAL A 401 10.72 -18.56 9.86
CA VAL A 401 11.57 -18.45 11.05
C VAL A 401 10.83 -18.89 12.30
N ASP A 402 9.61 -18.36 12.50
CA ASP A 402 8.83 -18.57 13.72
C ASP A 402 7.94 -19.84 13.64
N GLY A 403 7.67 -20.33 12.43
CA GLY A 403 6.82 -21.51 12.17
C GLY A 403 7.55 -22.85 12.23
N VAL A 404 8.89 -22.85 12.25
CA VAL A 404 9.72 -24.07 12.25
C VAL A 404 9.82 -24.65 13.66
N PRO A 405 9.62 -25.98 13.87
CA PRO A 405 9.83 -26.62 15.17
C PRO A 405 11.23 -26.36 15.75
N ALA A 406 11.31 -26.16 17.05
CA ALA A 406 12.55 -25.79 17.76
C ALA A 406 13.75 -26.72 17.48
N GLU A 407 13.51 -27.97 17.11
CA GLU A 407 14.54 -28.98 16.81
C GLU A 407 15.16 -28.80 15.42
N ALA A 408 14.39 -28.33 14.43
CA ALA A 408 14.89 -28.04 13.08
C ALA A 408 15.56 -26.66 12.99
N GLY A 409 15.21 -25.75 13.90
CA GLY A 409 15.64 -24.35 13.90
C GLY A 409 16.94 -24.03 14.65
N ARG A 410 17.71 -25.02 15.13
CA ARG A 410 18.94 -24.76 15.89
C ARG A 410 20.03 -23.98 15.14
N LEU A 411 20.02 -23.97 13.84
CA LEU A 411 20.92 -23.14 13.01
C LEU A 411 20.36 -21.75 12.67
N ALA A 412 19.05 -21.52 12.85
CA ALA A 412 18.38 -20.25 12.53
C ALA A 412 18.10 -19.38 13.77
N ARG A 413 18.22 -19.92 14.97
CA ARG A 413 17.99 -19.17 16.21
C ARG A 413 19.30 -18.66 16.82
N ALA A 414 19.74 -17.50 16.45
CA ALA A 414 20.28 -16.59 17.45
C ALA A 414 19.09 -16.19 18.33
N ALA A 415 19.03 -16.70 19.57
CA ALA A 415 17.98 -16.37 20.50
C ALA A 415 17.89 -14.84 20.61
N THR A 416 16.84 -14.24 20.03
CA THR A 416 16.50 -12.88 20.40
C THR A 416 16.15 -12.93 21.88
N SER A 417 16.74 -12.06 22.69
CA SER A 417 16.55 -11.98 24.15
C SER A 417 15.08 -11.72 24.54
N ASP A 418 14.16 -11.66 23.58
CA ASP A 418 12.80 -11.17 23.70
C ASP A 418 11.72 -12.23 23.38
N GLY A 419 12.09 -13.47 23.16
CA GLY A 419 11.18 -14.54 22.78
C GLY A 419 10.72 -14.44 21.32
N SER A 420 9.82 -15.34 20.93
CA SER A 420 9.27 -15.39 19.58
C SER A 420 8.48 -14.13 19.23
N LEU A 421 8.70 -13.59 18.04
CA LEU A 421 7.90 -12.49 17.48
C LEU A 421 6.61 -12.98 16.81
N ALA A 422 6.31 -14.27 16.93
CA ALA A 422 5.16 -14.91 16.27
C ALA A 422 3.81 -14.29 16.62
N GLU A 423 3.68 -13.75 17.85
CA GLU A 423 2.46 -13.10 18.37
C GLU A 423 2.66 -11.60 18.62
N ARG A 424 3.66 -10.99 17.97
CA ARG A 424 3.92 -9.56 18.09
C ARG A 424 3.49 -8.82 16.82
N TYR A 425 3.14 -7.55 16.98
CA TYR A 425 2.79 -6.66 15.89
C TYR A 425 3.28 -5.24 16.15
N LEU A 426 3.60 -4.52 15.09
CA LEU A 426 3.79 -3.08 15.13
C LEU A 426 2.42 -2.42 15.07
N PHE A 427 2.23 -1.43 15.90
CA PHE A 427 1.03 -0.62 16.00
C PHE A 427 1.41 0.84 15.80
N SER A 428 0.92 1.46 14.75
CA SER A 428 1.07 2.90 14.54
C SER A 428 -0.25 3.61 14.83
N TYR A 429 -0.15 4.84 15.33
CA TYR A 429 -1.30 5.71 15.55
C TYR A 429 -0.99 7.12 15.10
N VAL A 430 -1.97 7.78 14.51
CA VAL A 430 -1.93 9.18 14.08
C VAL A 430 -3.35 9.76 14.09
N ASP A 431 -3.48 11.07 14.39
CA ASP A 431 -4.69 11.83 14.15
C ASP A 431 -4.36 13.22 13.57
N PHE A 432 -5.35 14.11 13.42
CA PHE A 432 -5.12 15.44 12.84
C PHE A 432 -4.19 16.33 13.67
N LEU A 433 -4.08 16.09 14.97
CA LEU A 433 -3.35 16.92 15.93
C LEU A 433 -2.17 16.21 16.57
N GLN A 434 -2.22 14.88 16.61
CA GLN A 434 -1.17 14.05 17.16
C GLN A 434 -0.35 13.42 16.03
N PRO A 435 0.97 13.72 15.96
CA PRO A 435 1.86 13.13 14.98
C PRO A 435 2.02 11.62 15.17
N ASP A 436 2.59 10.98 14.15
CA ASP A 436 2.81 9.55 14.10
C ASP A 436 3.54 9.01 15.32
N SER A 437 3.08 7.88 15.82
CA SER A 437 3.73 7.08 16.84
C SER A 437 3.79 5.61 16.43
N LEU A 438 4.81 4.89 16.88
CA LEU A 438 5.02 3.47 16.63
C LEU A 438 5.21 2.74 17.96
N MET A 439 4.46 1.68 18.16
CA MET A 439 4.46 0.87 19.36
C MET A 439 4.59 -0.61 18.99
N LEU A 440 5.08 -1.42 19.91
CA LEU A 440 5.11 -2.87 19.80
C LEU A 440 4.00 -3.47 20.67
N GLY A 441 3.05 -4.12 20.02
CA GLY A 441 1.96 -4.84 20.67
C GLY A 441 2.20 -6.35 20.72
N ARG A 442 1.34 -7.02 21.48
CA ARG A 442 1.24 -8.48 21.53
C ARG A 442 -0.22 -8.87 21.52
N THR A 443 -0.58 -9.89 20.75
CA THR A 443 -1.93 -10.45 20.76
C THR A 443 -2.34 -10.93 22.16
N GLY A 444 -3.63 -10.83 22.46
CA GLY A 444 -4.18 -11.12 23.79
C GLY A 444 -3.92 -10.04 24.85
N SER A 445 -3.36 -8.87 24.48
CA SER A 445 -3.03 -7.79 25.43
C SER A 445 -3.30 -6.42 24.81
N ASP A 446 -3.75 -5.47 25.64
CA ASP A 446 -3.87 -4.06 25.25
C ASP A 446 -2.62 -3.24 25.60
N ALA A 447 -1.69 -3.82 26.36
CA ALA A 447 -0.41 -3.20 26.67
C ALA A 447 0.48 -3.13 25.43
N ARG A 448 1.02 -1.94 25.16
CA ARG A 448 1.95 -1.69 24.05
C ARG A 448 3.21 -1.00 24.57
N GLU A 449 4.33 -1.44 24.06
CA GLU A 449 5.64 -0.84 24.31
C GLU A 449 5.86 0.30 23.33
N PRO A 450 6.05 1.58 23.77
CA PRO A 450 6.43 2.65 22.87
C PRO A 450 7.80 2.38 22.22
N LEU A 451 7.88 2.48 20.90
CA LEU A 451 9.14 2.36 20.17
C LEU A 451 9.63 3.72 19.68
N LYS A 452 8.78 4.45 18.96
CA LYS A 452 9.07 5.75 18.36
C LYS A 452 7.86 6.67 18.44
N ALA A 453 8.12 7.97 18.56
CA ALA A 453 7.13 9.02 18.42
C ALA A 453 7.77 10.19 17.68
N ARG A 454 7.04 10.81 16.79
CA ARG A 454 7.46 12.00 16.08
C ARG A 454 7.17 13.24 16.93
N ALA A 455 8.08 14.21 16.89
CA ALA A 455 7.82 15.51 17.51
C ALA A 455 6.71 16.28 16.78
N PRO A 456 5.89 17.10 17.48
CA PRO A 456 4.94 17.97 16.83
C PRO A 456 5.60 18.93 15.84
N LEU A 457 5.04 19.06 14.63
CA LEU A 457 5.56 19.92 13.56
C LEU A 457 4.90 21.30 13.55
N PHE A 458 3.89 21.51 14.38
CA PHE A 458 3.22 22.78 14.62
C PHE A 458 2.61 22.77 16.04
N ASP A 459 2.34 23.97 16.57
CA ASP A 459 1.63 24.11 17.85
C ASP A 459 0.13 23.88 17.64
N ALA A 460 -0.36 22.74 18.14
CA ALA A 460 -1.76 22.36 18.09
C ALA A 460 -2.58 22.84 19.30
N ALA A 461 -1.98 23.62 20.23
CA ALA A 461 -2.65 24.05 21.43
C ALA A 461 -3.89 24.93 21.13
N GLY A 462 -5.06 24.46 21.55
CA GLY A 462 -6.35 25.12 21.32
C GLY A 462 -6.96 24.85 19.96
N MET A 463 -6.34 24.03 19.10
CA MET A 463 -6.97 23.45 17.91
C MET A 463 -7.79 22.21 18.30
N HIS A 464 -8.77 21.86 17.50
CA HIS A 464 -9.53 20.62 17.68
C HIS A 464 -10.08 20.13 16.34
N ALA A 465 -10.35 18.83 16.26
CA ALA A 465 -10.97 18.20 15.11
C ALA A 465 -12.37 17.70 15.49
N GLU A 466 -13.32 17.88 14.58
CA GLU A 466 -14.71 17.41 14.73
C GLU A 466 -15.15 16.71 13.46
N GLN A 467 -16.06 15.76 13.59
CA GLN A 467 -16.68 15.08 12.45
C GLN A 467 -18.13 15.53 12.28
N PHE A 468 -18.51 15.83 11.05
CA PHE A 468 -19.85 16.24 10.65
C PHE A 468 -20.37 15.37 9.50
N PHE A 469 -21.63 15.60 9.12
CA PHE A 469 -22.28 14.86 8.04
C PHE A 469 -23.16 15.78 7.20
N ALA A 470 -22.74 16.05 5.99
CA ALA A 470 -23.57 16.72 4.99
C ALA A 470 -24.61 15.77 4.38
N THR A 471 -25.66 16.30 3.79
CA THR A 471 -26.65 15.51 3.06
C THR A 471 -26.50 15.79 1.57
N SER A 472 -26.05 14.77 0.81
CA SER A 472 -25.90 14.87 -0.64
C SER A 472 -27.25 14.97 -1.34
N LYS A 473 -27.23 15.38 -2.61
CA LYS A 473 -28.41 15.59 -3.45
C LYS A 473 -29.40 14.41 -3.51
N ASP A 474 -28.90 13.19 -3.37
CA ASP A 474 -29.72 11.96 -3.36
C ASP A 474 -30.10 11.50 -1.94
N GLY A 475 -29.86 12.32 -0.90
CA GLY A 475 -30.15 12.02 0.49
C GLY A 475 -29.08 11.21 1.22
N THR A 476 -27.97 10.87 0.55
CA THR A 476 -26.86 10.14 1.18
C THR A 476 -26.14 11.04 2.19
N ARG A 477 -25.88 10.51 3.38
CA ARG A 477 -25.09 11.21 4.40
C ARG A 477 -23.60 11.06 4.11
N ILE A 478 -22.92 12.20 3.96
CA ILE A 478 -21.50 12.29 3.59
C ILE A 478 -20.71 12.74 4.82
N PRO A 479 -19.85 11.89 5.41
CA PRO A 479 -19.01 12.30 6.53
C PRO A 479 -17.91 13.24 6.04
N TYR A 480 -17.52 14.17 6.91
CA TYR A 480 -16.36 15.00 6.71
C TYR A 480 -15.78 15.43 8.04
N PHE A 481 -14.47 15.62 8.08
CA PHE A 481 -13.76 16.13 9.24
C PHE A 481 -13.46 17.62 9.06
N VAL A 482 -13.54 18.37 10.14
CA VAL A 482 -13.15 19.77 10.21
C VAL A 482 -12.06 19.92 11.25
N LEU A 483 -10.91 20.43 10.84
CA LEU A 483 -9.84 20.81 11.73
C LEU A 483 -9.90 22.32 11.96
N TRP A 484 -10.27 22.70 13.16
CA TRP A 484 -10.47 24.07 13.57
C TRP A 484 -9.18 24.71 14.10
N PRO A 485 -8.86 25.94 13.65
CA PRO A 485 -7.78 26.71 14.25
C PRO A 485 -8.14 27.15 15.68
N LYS A 486 -7.14 27.61 16.41
CA LYS A 486 -7.32 28.11 17.79
C LYS A 486 -8.38 29.20 17.89
N GLY A 487 -9.34 29.03 18.80
CA GLY A 487 -10.38 29.99 19.07
C GLY A 487 -11.57 29.96 18.11
N LEU A 488 -11.56 29.09 17.10
CA LEU A 488 -12.69 28.83 16.21
C LEU A 488 -13.25 27.43 16.46
N GLY A 489 -14.53 27.25 16.20
CA GLY A 489 -15.26 25.99 16.23
C GLY A 489 -16.66 26.18 15.65
N ALA A 490 -17.43 25.11 15.45
CA ALA A 490 -18.76 25.16 14.82
C ALA A 490 -19.70 26.20 15.45
N ALA A 491 -19.68 26.34 16.77
CA ALA A 491 -20.54 27.30 17.48
C ALA A 491 -20.06 28.79 17.39
N SER A 492 -18.81 29.02 16.98
CA SER A 492 -18.20 30.36 16.90
C SER A 492 -17.85 30.80 15.49
N ALA A 493 -17.93 29.89 14.53
CA ALA A 493 -17.69 30.20 13.12
C ALA A 493 -18.78 31.14 12.58
N ARG A 494 -18.33 32.25 11.95
CA ARG A 494 -19.23 33.27 11.38
C ARG A 494 -19.32 33.20 9.87
N GLY A 495 -18.81 32.15 9.25
CA GLY A 495 -18.79 31.96 7.81
C GLY A 495 -17.73 32.80 7.06
N ASP A 496 -16.82 33.46 7.78
CA ASP A 496 -15.77 34.32 7.20
C ASP A 496 -14.35 33.73 7.32
N ALA A 497 -14.19 32.55 7.92
CA ALA A 497 -12.90 31.89 8.06
C ALA A 497 -12.45 31.28 6.72
N PRO A 498 -11.23 31.55 6.24
CA PRO A 498 -10.72 30.91 5.03
C PRO A 498 -10.70 29.38 5.22
N THR A 499 -11.36 28.67 4.30
CA THR A 499 -11.54 27.23 4.42
C THR A 499 -10.91 26.52 3.23
N LEU A 500 -10.06 25.51 3.51
CA LEU A 500 -9.52 24.58 2.53
C LEU A 500 -10.32 23.27 2.59
N LEU A 501 -11.12 23.02 1.57
CA LEU A 501 -11.87 21.78 1.43
C LEU A 501 -11.10 20.82 0.53
N TYR A 502 -10.80 19.63 1.05
CA TYR A 502 -10.12 18.54 0.35
C TYR A 502 -10.99 17.28 0.32
N GLY A 503 -10.99 16.56 -0.80
CA GLY A 503 -11.64 15.27 -0.97
C GLY A 503 -11.00 14.52 -2.14
N TYR A 504 -11.09 13.19 -2.15
CA TYR A 504 -10.54 12.35 -3.22
C TYR A 504 -11.63 11.61 -3.99
N GLY A 505 -12.39 10.72 -3.34
CA GLY A 505 -13.53 10.02 -3.92
C GLY A 505 -13.18 9.15 -5.13
N GLY A 506 -12.10 8.36 -5.05
CA GLY A 506 -11.67 7.50 -6.14
C GLY A 506 -10.94 6.26 -5.67
N PHE A 507 -10.90 5.22 -6.53
CA PHE A 507 -10.11 3.99 -6.39
C PHE A 507 -10.27 3.24 -5.06
N GLU A 508 -11.39 3.43 -4.36
CA GLU A 508 -11.64 2.83 -3.04
C GLU A 508 -10.62 3.27 -1.96
N VAL A 509 -9.99 4.45 -2.15
CA VAL A 509 -9.06 5.02 -1.19
C VAL A 509 -9.84 5.79 -0.13
N SER A 510 -9.68 5.40 1.13
CA SER A 510 -10.25 6.11 2.29
C SER A 510 -9.36 7.26 2.72
N LEU A 511 -9.97 8.33 3.22
CA LEU A 511 -9.31 9.47 3.83
C LEU A 511 -9.60 9.51 5.36
N PRO A 512 -9.00 8.60 6.15
CA PRO A 512 -9.14 8.65 7.61
C PRO A 512 -8.33 9.82 8.18
N PRO A 513 -8.42 10.12 9.50
CA PRO A 513 -7.60 11.15 10.13
C PRO A 513 -6.11 11.00 9.85
N PHE A 514 -5.40 12.10 9.57
CA PHE A 514 -3.97 12.13 9.27
C PHE A 514 -3.30 13.36 9.83
N TYR A 515 -2.03 13.28 10.17
CA TYR A 515 -1.22 14.42 10.61
C TYR A 515 -0.47 15.02 9.42
N SER A 516 -0.61 16.34 9.24
CA SER A 516 0.12 17.05 8.20
C SER A 516 0.82 18.28 8.75
N GLY A 517 2.14 18.23 8.85
CA GLY A 517 2.95 19.39 9.22
C GLY A 517 2.76 20.57 8.27
N GLY A 518 2.52 20.30 6.98
CA GLY A 518 2.28 21.33 5.96
C GLY A 518 0.95 22.05 6.19
N TYR A 519 -0.17 21.34 6.23
CA TYR A 519 -1.48 21.92 6.48
C TYR A 519 -1.56 22.54 7.89
N GLY A 520 -1.03 21.84 8.89
CA GLY A 520 -1.03 22.34 10.26
C GLY A 520 -0.29 23.67 10.41
N SER A 521 0.96 23.77 9.93
CA SER A 521 1.80 24.95 10.09
C SER A 521 1.46 26.11 9.15
N GLN A 522 1.11 25.80 7.88
CA GLN A 522 0.92 26.85 6.87
C GLN A 522 -0.53 27.30 6.71
N TRP A 523 -1.48 26.52 7.19
CA TRP A 523 -2.90 26.83 7.04
C TRP A 523 -3.59 26.97 8.40
N VAL A 524 -3.70 25.89 9.16
CA VAL A 524 -4.50 25.89 10.39
C VAL A 524 -3.90 26.79 11.47
N ALA A 525 -2.57 26.75 11.68
CA ALA A 525 -1.89 27.65 12.63
C ALA A 525 -1.99 29.14 12.25
N LYS A 526 -2.31 29.44 11.00
CA LYS A 526 -2.52 30.80 10.48
C LYS A 526 -4.00 31.23 10.47
N GLY A 527 -4.88 30.43 11.07
CA GLY A 527 -6.31 30.76 11.23
C GLY A 527 -7.21 30.18 10.13
N GLY A 528 -6.69 29.36 9.21
CA GLY A 528 -7.49 28.68 8.19
C GLY A 528 -8.14 27.41 8.75
N VAL A 529 -9.32 27.09 8.27
CA VAL A 529 -10.04 25.83 8.54
C VAL A 529 -9.66 24.79 7.49
N LEU A 530 -9.32 23.57 7.91
CA LEU A 530 -9.10 22.44 7.01
C LEU A 530 -10.30 21.50 7.09
N VAL A 531 -10.88 21.16 5.95
CA VAL A 531 -11.98 20.21 5.82
C VAL A 531 -11.56 19.04 4.93
N VAL A 532 -11.82 17.83 5.42
CA VAL A 532 -11.56 16.56 4.67
C VAL A 532 -12.88 15.87 4.43
N ALA A 533 -13.34 15.87 3.17
CA ALA A 533 -14.61 15.29 2.76
C ALA A 533 -14.42 13.83 2.33
N ASN A 534 -15.18 12.93 2.96
CA ASN A 534 -15.16 11.48 2.74
C ASN A 534 -16.23 11.11 1.69
N ILE A 535 -16.03 11.55 0.44
CA ILE A 535 -17.01 11.45 -0.63
C ILE A 535 -17.04 10.05 -1.27
N ARG A 536 -18.20 9.67 -1.84
CA ARG A 536 -18.37 8.40 -2.56
C ARG A 536 -17.37 8.25 -3.71
N GLY A 537 -16.99 7.01 -3.99
CA GLY A 537 -15.87 6.66 -4.86
C GLY A 537 -14.61 6.34 -4.08
N GLY A 538 -14.48 6.82 -2.83
CA GLY A 538 -13.50 6.37 -1.83
C GLY A 538 -13.84 5.02 -1.22
N GLY A 539 -13.10 4.60 -0.19
CA GLY A 539 -13.23 3.32 0.49
C GLY A 539 -13.81 3.39 1.91
N GLU A 540 -14.23 4.56 2.37
CA GLU A 540 -14.56 4.84 3.77
C GLU A 540 -15.64 3.92 4.36
N PHE A 541 -16.59 3.49 3.52
CA PHE A 541 -17.61 2.49 3.87
C PHE A 541 -17.52 1.23 3.00
N GLY A 542 -16.30 0.91 2.53
CA GLY A 542 -15.98 -0.29 1.77
C GLY A 542 -16.40 -0.25 0.29
N PRO A 543 -16.41 -1.44 -0.38
CA PRO A 543 -16.62 -1.53 -1.83
C PRO A 543 -17.93 -0.90 -2.33
N ALA A 544 -19.01 -0.95 -1.54
CA ALA A 544 -20.29 -0.37 -1.91
C ALA A 544 -20.21 1.17 -2.02
N TRP A 545 -19.44 1.83 -1.15
CA TRP A 545 -19.20 3.27 -1.18
C TRP A 545 -18.44 3.68 -2.43
N HIS A 546 -17.44 2.87 -2.81
CA HIS A 546 -16.70 3.05 -4.04
C HIS A 546 -17.60 2.86 -5.27
N GLN A 547 -18.28 1.70 -5.36
CA GLN A 547 -19.10 1.35 -6.53
C GLN A 547 -20.27 2.31 -6.77
N ALA A 548 -20.77 2.96 -5.70
CA ALA A 548 -21.85 3.93 -5.81
C ALA A 548 -21.52 5.13 -6.70
N ALA A 549 -20.23 5.43 -6.95
CA ALA A 549 -19.79 6.63 -7.68
C ALA A 549 -18.69 6.34 -8.72
N VAL A 550 -18.80 5.24 -9.46
CA VAL A 550 -17.91 4.89 -10.56
C VAL A 550 -18.63 4.97 -11.92
N GLY A 551 -17.87 5.17 -12.99
CA GLY A 551 -18.37 5.21 -14.37
C GLY A 551 -19.47 6.26 -14.54
N ALA A 552 -20.63 5.85 -15.03
CA ALA A 552 -21.79 6.74 -15.25
C ALA A 552 -22.32 7.42 -13.98
N ASN A 553 -21.97 6.90 -12.78
CA ASN A 553 -22.38 7.45 -11.50
C ASN A 553 -21.35 8.42 -10.89
N LYS A 554 -20.27 8.77 -11.61
CA LYS A 554 -19.18 9.61 -11.06
C LYS A 554 -19.65 10.98 -10.59
N GLN A 555 -20.73 11.51 -11.15
CA GLN A 555 -21.35 12.75 -10.73
C GLN A 555 -21.68 12.77 -9.23
N LYS A 556 -22.00 11.63 -8.63
CA LYS A 556 -22.29 11.54 -7.20
C LYS A 556 -21.11 11.95 -6.30
N SER A 557 -19.84 11.68 -6.72
CA SER A 557 -18.68 12.19 -5.99
C SER A 557 -18.63 13.71 -5.96
N TYR A 558 -18.98 14.35 -7.06
CA TYR A 558 -19.03 15.82 -7.16
C TYR A 558 -20.21 16.40 -6.38
N ASP A 559 -21.38 15.76 -6.46
CA ASP A 559 -22.57 16.17 -5.69
C ASP A 559 -22.30 16.06 -4.18
N ASP A 560 -21.57 15.03 -3.74
CA ASP A 560 -21.14 14.87 -2.34
C ASP A 560 -20.19 15.98 -1.90
N PHE A 561 -19.21 16.33 -2.74
CA PHE A 561 -18.25 17.39 -2.46
C PHE A 561 -18.93 18.76 -2.38
N ILE A 562 -19.87 19.02 -3.28
CA ILE A 562 -20.70 20.23 -3.29
C ILE A 562 -21.55 20.29 -2.02
N ALA A 563 -22.19 19.18 -1.63
CA ALA A 563 -23.01 19.12 -0.42
C ALA A 563 -22.21 19.44 0.85
N VAL A 564 -20.95 18.98 0.96
CA VAL A 564 -20.07 19.36 2.06
C VAL A 564 -19.76 20.86 2.03
N ALA A 565 -19.49 21.43 0.85
CA ALA A 565 -19.26 22.86 0.73
C ALA A 565 -20.50 23.68 1.12
N GLU A 566 -21.70 23.26 0.71
CA GLU A 566 -22.97 23.90 1.08
C GLU A 566 -23.28 23.79 2.58
N ASP A 567 -22.92 22.66 3.24
CA ASP A 567 -23.11 22.48 4.68
C ASP A 567 -22.15 23.34 5.52
N LEU A 568 -21.01 23.74 4.93
CA LEU A 568 -20.02 24.62 5.57
C LEU A 568 -20.38 26.10 5.46
N ILE A 569 -21.20 26.53 4.50
CA ILE A 569 -21.65 27.91 4.25
C ILE A 569 -22.80 28.29 5.19
#